data_a4419080c639587716fc3b80bf0687c9
#
_entry.id   a4419080c639587716fc3b80bf0687c9
#
_cell.length_a   1.000
_cell.length_b   1.000
_cell.length_c   1.000
_cell.angle_alpha   90.00
_cell.angle_beta   90.00
_cell.angle_gamma   90.00
#
_symmetry.space_group_name_H-M   'P 1'
#
loop_
_entity.id
_entity.type
_entity.pdbx_description
1 polymer ?
#
loop_
_entity_poly.entity_id
_entity_poly.type
_entity_poly.pdbx_seq_one_letter_code
_entity_poly.pdbx_strand_id
1 'polypeptide(L)'
;MPKTRLLRERRDPDEGAFHRLLEWLDEGRDSEGERYVEIRDRLVTYFARRNCPAPDDLADETLSRVARRLHEQGTIDDIIPARYCYIVAKFVMFESLRSREREAAASTNFQESRTTDPAISIDDAESDRELRMDCLEECLGELTAADRQLVLDYYRTDATSAKVQRKQLAERLGLTANSLAIRAWRLRHRLESCVRTCGERRQTNAGFVS
;
A
#
# COMPACT_ATOMS: atom_id res chain seq x y z
N MET A 1 -42.16 -0.85 -24.58
CA MET A 1 -41.33 -1.65 -23.67
C MET A 1 -39.93 -1.06 -23.64
N PRO A 2 -39.48 -0.30 -22.63
CA PRO A 2 -38.14 0.20 -22.59
C PRO A 2 -37.19 -0.90 -22.12
N LYS A 3 -36.14 -1.15 -22.90
CA LYS A 3 -35.04 -2.07 -22.57
C LYS A 3 -34.24 -1.48 -21.44
N THR A 4 -34.36 -2.05 -20.26
CA THR A 4 -33.51 -1.76 -19.10
C THR A 4 -32.09 -2.12 -19.45
N ARG A 5 -31.28 -1.11 -19.73
CA ARG A 5 -29.84 -1.21 -19.95
C ARG A 5 -29.22 -1.49 -18.58
N LEU A 6 -28.94 -2.75 -18.28
CA LEU A 6 -28.15 -3.16 -17.13
C LEU A 6 -26.85 -2.36 -17.15
N LEU A 7 -26.73 -1.42 -16.24
CA LEU A 7 -25.48 -0.75 -15.91
C LEU A 7 -24.53 -1.83 -15.43
N ARG A 8 -23.64 -2.26 -16.32
CA ARG A 8 -22.49 -3.07 -15.99
C ARG A 8 -21.63 -2.20 -15.07
N GLU A 9 -21.75 -2.41 -13.75
CA GLU A 9 -20.88 -1.80 -12.77
C GLU A 9 -19.44 -2.00 -13.27
N ARG A 10 -18.77 -0.89 -13.55
CA ARG A 10 -17.33 -0.87 -13.78
C ARG A 10 -16.71 -1.25 -12.44
N ARG A 11 -16.42 -2.54 -12.25
CA ARG A 11 -15.54 -2.98 -11.18
C ARG A 11 -14.20 -2.33 -11.42
N ASP A 12 -13.74 -1.58 -10.42
CA ASP A 12 -12.42 -1.00 -10.40
C ASP A 12 -11.40 -2.13 -10.68
N PRO A 13 -10.42 -1.96 -11.59
CA PRO A 13 -9.41 -2.99 -11.88
C PRO A 13 -8.73 -3.52 -10.62
N ASP A 14 -8.56 -2.67 -9.60
CA ASP A 14 -7.99 -3.02 -8.30
C ASP A 14 -8.89 -3.96 -7.48
N GLU A 15 -10.21 -3.82 -7.56
CA GLU A 15 -11.14 -4.72 -6.86
C GLU A 15 -11.10 -6.13 -7.44
N GLY A 16 -10.93 -6.24 -8.76
CA GLY A 16 -10.74 -7.53 -9.44
C GLY A 16 -9.42 -8.23 -9.09
N ALA A 17 -8.34 -7.48 -8.93
CA ALA A 17 -7.04 -8.01 -8.52
C ALA A 17 -7.08 -8.53 -7.08
N PHE A 18 -7.73 -7.81 -6.19
CA PHE A 18 -7.88 -8.22 -4.81
C PHE A 18 -8.78 -9.46 -4.65
N HIS A 19 -9.86 -9.53 -5.39
CA HIS A 19 -10.72 -10.71 -5.36
C HIS A 19 -9.97 -11.98 -5.79
N ARG A 20 -9.17 -11.89 -6.87
CA ARG A 20 -8.29 -12.98 -7.30
C ARG A 20 -7.24 -13.35 -6.28
N LEU A 21 -6.70 -12.37 -5.55
CA LEU A 21 -5.76 -12.62 -4.46
C LEU A 21 -6.43 -13.44 -3.36
N LEU A 22 -7.65 -13.08 -2.94
CA LEU A 22 -8.39 -13.84 -1.92
C LEU A 22 -8.66 -15.27 -2.39
N GLU A 23 -9.23 -15.46 -3.58
CA GLU A 23 -9.49 -16.77 -4.15
C GLU A 23 -8.23 -17.64 -4.22
N TRP A 24 -7.12 -17.06 -4.64
CA TRP A 24 -5.85 -17.78 -4.72
C TRP A 24 -5.26 -18.13 -3.36
N LEU A 25 -5.33 -17.23 -2.37
CA LEU A 25 -4.88 -17.50 -1.00
C LEU A 25 -5.71 -18.58 -0.32
N ASP A 26 -6.99 -18.64 -0.64
CA ASP A 26 -7.95 -19.58 -0.07
C ASP A 26 -7.84 -20.99 -0.68
N GLU A 27 -7.06 -21.17 -1.75
CA GLU A 27 -6.88 -22.46 -2.45
C GLU A 27 -8.23 -23.13 -2.78
N GLY A 28 -9.22 -22.33 -3.21
CA GLY A 28 -10.56 -22.80 -3.56
C GLY A 28 -11.48 -23.07 -2.35
N ARG A 29 -11.10 -22.64 -1.16
CA ARG A 29 -11.96 -22.60 0.03
C ARG A 29 -12.33 -21.15 0.30
N ASP A 30 -13.61 -20.92 0.54
CA ASP A 30 -14.05 -19.59 0.97
C ASP A 30 -13.74 -19.42 2.46
N SER A 31 -12.68 -18.66 2.77
CA SER A 31 -12.28 -18.35 4.14
C SER A 31 -12.77 -16.98 4.62
N GLU A 32 -13.65 -16.33 3.84
CA GLU A 32 -14.09 -14.96 4.13
C GLU A 32 -12.94 -13.98 4.36
N GLY A 33 -11.75 -14.25 3.77
CA GLY A 33 -10.53 -13.45 3.90
C GLY A 33 -9.69 -13.75 5.15
N GLU A 34 -9.97 -14.80 5.91
CA GLU A 34 -9.13 -15.19 7.07
C GLU A 34 -7.70 -15.51 6.65
N ARG A 35 -7.53 -16.21 5.53
CA ARG A 35 -6.21 -16.54 4.98
C ARG A 35 -5.40 -15.31 4.61
N TYR A 36 -6.04 -14.30 4.06
CA TYR A 36 -5.39 -13.02 3.77
C TYR A 36 -4.84 -12.37 5.05
N VAL A 37 -5.66 -12.29 6.10
CA VAL A 37 -5.25 -11.70 7.38
C VAL A 37 -4.14 -12.52 8.03
N GLU A 38 -4.25 -13.84 8.02
CA GLU A 38 -3.21 -14.73 8.55
C GLU A 38 -1.85 -14.53 7.84
N ILE A 39 -1.86 -14.51 6.51
CA ILE A 39 -0.62 -14.32 5.74
C ILE A 39 -0.07 -12.91 5.93
N ARG A 40 -0.92 -11.89 5.97
CA ARG A 40 -0.53 -10.52 6.28
C ARG A 40 0.16 -10.40 7.63
N ASP A 41 -0.42 -10.94 8.69
CA ASP A 41 0.14 -10.93 10.06
C ASP A 41 1.50 -11.65 10.12
N ARG A 42 1.64 -12.75 9.38
CA ARG A 42 2.90 -13.47 9.25
C ARG A 42 3.96 -12.65 8.51
N LEU A 43 3.59 -11.93 7.46
CA LEU A 43 4.48 -11.03 6.73
C LEU A 43 4.92 -9.85 7.61
N VAL A 44 4.02 -9.23 8.34
CA VAL A 44 4.35 -8.18 9.32
C VAL A 44 5.36 -8.70 10.33
N THR A 45 5.13 -9.89 10.91
CA THR A 45 6.06 -10.54 11.83
C THR A 45 7.42 -10.84 11.16
N TYR A 46 7.41 -11.25 9.89
CA TYR A 46 8.61 -11.52 9.10
C TYR A 46 9.48 -10.26 8.96
N PHE A 47 8.88 -9.12 8.62
CA PHE A 47 9.59 -7.84 8.47
C PHE A 47 10.01 -7.26 9.83
N ALA A 48 9.16 -7.33 10.84
CA ALA A 48 9.47 -6.86 12.20
C ALA A 48 10.69 -7.58 12.80
N ARG A 49 10.77 -8.92 12.66
CA ARG A 49 11.92 -9.71 13.14
C ARG A 49 13.23 -9.38 12.42
N ARG A 50 13.18 -8.71 11.28
CA ARG A 50 14.34 -8.29 10.50
C ARG A 50 14.65 -6.81 10.65
N ASN A 51 14.02 -6.17 11.64
CA ASN A 51 14.16 -4.74 11.94
C ASN A 51 13.87 -3.85 10.71
N CYS A 52 12.98 -4.30 9.83
CA CYS A 52 12.54 -3.48 8.71
C CYS A 52 11.69 -2.32 9.23
N PRO A 53 11.86 -1.10 8.69
CA PRO A 53 10.96 0.01 8.99
C PRO A 53 9.58 -0.28 8.40
N ALA A 54 8.54 0.22 9.06
CA ALA A 54 7.17 0.12 8.58
C ALA A 54 6.78 -1.31 8.11
N PRO A 55 6.88 -2.35 8.98
CA PRO A 55 6.66 -3.74 8.58
C PRO A 55 5.25 -3.99 8.04
N ASP A 56 4.27 -3.21 8.47
CA ASP A 56 2.90 -3.26 7.94
C ASP A 56 2.82 -2.81 6.49
N ASP A 57 3.52 -1.72 6.14
CA ASP A 57 3.54 -1.21 4.77
C ASP A 57 4.25 -2.18 3.82
N LEU A 58 5.33 -2.81 4.28
CA LEU A 58 6.04 -3.82 3.49
C LEU A 58 5.22 -5.10 3.29
N ALA A 59 4.42 -5.48 4.29
CA ALA A 59 3.48 -6.59 4.16
C ALA A 59 2.38 -6.27 3.13
N ASP A 60 1.81 -5.07 3.20
CA ASP A 60 0.79 -4.60 2.28
C ASP A 60 1.34 -4.45 0.85
N GLU A 61 2.55 -3.92 0.68
CA GLU A 61 3.23 -3.85 -0.61
C GLU A 61 3.48 -5.25 -1.19
N THR A 62 3.88 -6.21 -0.34
CA THR A 62 4.07 -7.60 -0.76
C THR A 62 2.79 -8.17 -1.34
N LEU A 63 1.67 -8.06 -0.62
CA LEU A 63 0.38 -8.58 -1.05
C LEU A 63 -0.16 -7.84 -2.28
N SER A 64 0.09 -6.55 -2.40
CA SER A 64 -0.26 -5.74 -3.58
C SER A 64 0.49 -6.21 -4.83
N ARG A 65 1.78 -6.55 -4.72
CA ARG A 65 2.56 -7.13 -5.83
C ARG A 65 2.06 -8.50 -6.24
N VAL A 66 1.70 -9.33 -5.27
CA VAL A 66 1.09 -10.65 -5.55
C VAL A 66 -0.25 -10.48 -6.26
N ALA A 67 -1.11 -9.59 -5.78
CA ALA A 67 -2.40 -9.31 -6.41
C ALA A 67 -2.25 -8.84 -7.86
N ARG A 68 -1.32 -7.92 -8.11
CA ARG A 68 -0.99 -7.42 -9.46
C ARG A 68 -0.52 -8.55 -10.37
N ARG A 69 0.38 -9.39 -9.87
CA ARG A 69 0.89 -10.52 -10.64
C ARG A 69 -0.22 -11.50 -11.03
N LEU A 70 -1.12 -11.82 -10.10
CA LEU A 70 -2.29 -12.65 -10.36
C LEU A 70 -3.23 -12.01 -11.38
N HIS A 71 -3.39 -10.68 -11.31
CA HIS A 71 -4.22 -9.96 -12.27
C HIS A 71 -3.64 -9.99 -13.68
N GLU A 72 -2.33 -9.82 -13.82
CA GLU A 72 -1.62 -9.75 -15.11
C GLU A 72 -1.45 -11.13 -15.75
N GLN A 73 -1.20 -12.17 -14.97
CA GLN A 73 -0.82 -13.50 -15.48
C GLN A 73 -1.89 -14.58 -15.27
N GLY A 74 -2.96 -14.27 -14.56
CA GLY A 74 -4.09 -15.17 -14.31
C GLY A 74 -3.88 -16.13 -13.15
N THR A 75 -2.85 -16.94 -13.18
CA THR A 75 -2.54 -17.93 -12.13
C THR A 75 -1.06 -17.93 -11.77
N ILE A 76 -0.76 -18.40 -10.57
CA ILE A 76 0.59 -18.72 -10.10
C ILE A 76 0.54 -20.20 -9.72
N ASP A 77 0.93 -21.04 -10.67
CA ASP A 77 0.83 -22.48 -10.54
C ASP A 77 2.04 -23.08 -9.80
N ASP A 78 1.89 -24.29 -9.31
CA ASP A 78 2.94 -25.13 -8.69
C ASP A 78 3.60 -24.57 -7.43
N ILE A 79 3.03 -23.57 -6.76
CA ILE A 79 3.61 -23.04 -5.53
C ILE A 79 2.53 -22.75 -4.48
N ILE A 80 2.79 -23.15 -3.24
CA ILE A 80 1.92 -22.85 -2.10
C ILE A 80 1.84 -21.32 -1.93
N PRO A 81 0.63 -20.73 -1.83
CA PRO A 81 0.42 -19.29 -1.73
C PRO A 81 1.30 -18.59 -0.70
N ALA A 82 1.37 -19.11 0.52
CA ALA A 82 2.21 -18.57 1.59
C ALA A 82 3.69 -18.51 1.18
N ARG A 83 4.21 -19.57 0.53
CA ARG A 83 5.61 -19.63 0.08
C ARG A 83 5.90 -18.57 -0.97
N TYR A 84 4.99 -18.36 -1.91
CA TYR A 84 5.15 -17.32 -2.92
C TYR A 84 5.14 -15.92 -2.30
N CYS A 85 4.24 -15.64 -1.36
CA CYS A 85 4.24 -14.38 -0.62
C CYS A 85 5.58 -14.12 0.08
N TYR A 86 6.22 -15.13 0.68
CA TYR A 86 7.54 -14.97 1.29
C TYR A 86 8.66 -14.71 0.27
N ILE A 87 8.57 -15.29 -0.93
CA ILE A 87 9.52 -14.99 -2.02
C ILE A 87 9.42 -13.51 -2.41
N VAL A 88 8.20 -13.02 -2.62
CA VAL A 88 7.96 -11.61 -2.95
C VAL A 88 8.38 -10.70 -1.80
N ALA A 89 8.07 -11.06 -0.54
CA ALA A 89 8.49 -10.31 0.65
C ALA A 89 10.01 -10.14 0.74
N LYS A 90 10.78 -11.16 0.35
CA LYS A 90 12.24 -11.06 0.31
C LYS A 90 12.72 -9.99 -0.69
N PHE A 91 12.09 -9.89 -1.85
CA PHE A 91 12.43 -8.83 -2.82
C PHE A 91 12.04 -7.44 -2.29
N VAL A 92 10.84 -7.30 -1.73
CA VAL A 92 10.37 -6.06 -1.10
C VAL A 92 11.31 -5.61 0.00
N MET A 93 11.78 -6.53 0.85
CA MET A 93 12.76 -6.25 1.90
C MET A 93 14.09 -5.74 1.32
N PHE A 94 14.65 -6.40 0.32
CA PHE A 94 15.91 -5.97 -0.28
C PHE A 94 15.80 -4.61 -0.97
N GLU A 95 14.68 -4.32 -1.61
CA GLU A 95 14.42 -3.02 -2.21
C GLU A 95 14.34 -1.92 -1.14
N SER A 96 13.62 -2.18 -0.04
CA SER A 96 13.54 -1.25 1.11
C SER A 96 14.93 -0.98 1.72
N LEU A 97 15.76 -2.02 1.90
CA LEU A 97 17.12 -1.85 2.42
C LEU A 97 17.99 -1.02 1.48
N ARG A 98 17.96 -1.31 0.17
CA ARG A 98 18.71 -0.54 -0.83
C ARG A 98 18.26 0.93 -0.92
N SER A 99 16.97 1.21 -0.75
CA SER A 99 16.47 2.59 -0.71
C SER A 99 17.07 3.34 0.46
N ARG A 100 17.06 2.72 1.64
CA ARG A 100 17.67 3.30 2.85
C ARG A 100 19.17 3.52 2.74
N GLU A 101 19.89 2.57 2.13
CA GLU A 101 21.33 2.72 1.89
C GLU A 101 21.61 3.90 0.97
N ARG A 102 20.80 4.10 -0.07
CA ARG A 102 20.91 5.26 -0.97
C ARG A 102 20.57 6.57 -0.25
N GLU A 103 19.52 6.59 0.55
CA GLU A 103 19.12 7.74 1.36
C GLU A 103 20.20 8.08 2.40
N ALA A 104 20.78 7.07 3.07
CA ALA A 104 21.87 7.24 4.00
C ALA A 104 23.16 7.71 3.30
N ALA A 105 23.50 7.15 2.14
CA ALA A 105 24.63 7.57 1.33
C ALA A 105 24.47 9.01 0.80
N ALA A 106 23.26 9.39 0.42
CA ALA A 106 22.94 10.77 0.04
C ALA A 106 23.10 11.72 1.24
N SER A 107 22.70 11.30 2.44
CA SER A 107 22.85 12.10 3.67
C SER A 107 24.30 12.22 4.15
N THR A 108 25.14 11.17 4.01
CA THR A 108 26.57 11.20 4.35
C THR A 108 27.40 12.00 3.36
N ASN A 109 27.11 11.92 2.07
CA ASN A 109 27.76 12.78 1.08
C ASN A 109 27.48 14.27 1.29
N PHE A 110 26.38 14.61 1.97
CA PHE A 110 26.05 16.01 2.28
C PHE A 110 26.98 16.60 3.37
N GLN A 111 27.56 15.77 4.23
CA GLN A 111 28.45 16.25 5.30
C GLN A 111 29.91 16.39 4.86
N GLU A 112 30.35 15.71 3.79
CA GLU A 112 31.73 15.74 3.29
C GLU A 112 31.94 16.54 1.99
N SER A 113 30.91 16.85 1.22
CA SER A 113 31.04 17.60 -0.05
C SER A 113 30.67 19.07 0.10
N ARG A 114 31.55 19.83 0.73
CA ARG A 114 31.63 21.29 0.55
C ARG A 114 32.56 21.67 -0.61
N THR A 115 32.67 20.85 -1.64
CA THR A 115 33.36 21.25 -2.88
C THR A 115 32.82 20.48 -4.09
N THR A 116 32.09 21.19 -4.93
CA THR A 116 31.88 21.07 -6.38
C THR A 116 31.19 19.81 -6.96
N ASP A 117 29.90 20.03 -7.40
CA ASP A 117 29.26 19.57 -8.64
C ASP A 117 28.56 18.19 -8.70
N PRO A 118 27.44 18.08 -9.48
CA PRO A 118 26.29 18.98 -9.66
C PRO A 118 25.07 18.54 -8.82
N ALA A 119 24.39 19.52 -8.31
CA ALA A 119 23.19 19.43 -7.51
C ALA A 119 22.05 18.65 -8.19
N ILE A 120 21.86 17.39 -7.80
CA ILE A 120 20.49 16.92 -7.62
C ILE A 120 20.12 17.47 -6.25
N SER A 121 19.42 18.57 -6.27
CA SER A 121 19.19 19.41 -5.10
C SER A 121 18.38 18.65 -4.06
N ILE A 122 18.81 18.75 -2.80
CA ILE A 122 18.00 18.38 -1.61
C ILE A 122 16.63 19.06 -1.70
N ASP A 123 16.55 20.19 -2.36
CA ASP A 123 15.36 20.96 -2.72
C ASP A 123 14.37 20.12 -3.56
N ASP A 124 14.84 19.31 -4.50
CA ASP A 124 13.95 18.48 -5.33
C ASP A 124 13.33 17.30 -4.55
N ALA A 125 14.07 16.69 -3.65
CA ALA A 125 13.56 15.57 -2.84
C ALA A 125 12.57 16.06 -1.76
N GLU A 126 12.83 17.23 -1.15
CA GLU A 126 11.92 17.85 -0.18
C GLU A 126 10.68 18.41 -0.90
N SER A 127 10.86 19.05 -2.05
CA SER A 127 9.75 19.51 -2.91
C SER A 127 8.85 18.37 -3.38
N ASP A 128 9.43 17.22 -3.76
CA ASP A 128 8.67 16.01 -4.12
C ASP A 128 7.92 15.42 -2.92
N ARG A 129 8.48 15.53 -1.72
CA ARG A 129 7.83 15.08 -0.50
C ARG A 129 6.67 16.01 -0.12
N GLU A 130 6.88 17.30 -0.16
CA GLU A 130 5.83 18.30 0.09
C GLU A 130 4.68 18.14 -0.90
N LEU A 131 4.99 17.99 -2.19
CA LEU A 131 3.99 17.74 -3.24
C LEU A 131 3.15 16.49 -2.94
N ARG A 132 3.79 15.40 -2.51
CA ARG A 132 3.07 14.16 -2.15
C ARG A 132 2.20 14.34 -0.90
N MET A 133 2.67 15.11 0.08
CA MET A 133 1.89 15.39 1.29
C MET A 133 0.66 16.24 0.98
N ASP A 134 0.82 17.27 0.15
CA ASP A 134 -0.30 18.09 -0.31
C ASP A 134 -1.33 17.27 -1.07
N CYS A 135 -0.87 16.41 -2.00
CA CYS A 135 -1.74 15.50 -2.73
C CYS A 135 -2.45 14.51 -1.79
N LEU A 136 -1.77 14.02 -0.76
CA LEU A 136 -2.37 13.13 0.22
C LEU A 136 -3.47 13.85 1.02
N GLU A 137 -3.25 15.08 1.43
CA GLU A 137 -4.27 15.89 2.13
C GLU A 137 -5.49 16.14 1.24
N GLU A 138 -5.28 16.50 -0.03
CA GLU A 138 -6.36 16.67 -1.02
C GLU A 138 -7.15 15.37 -1.16
N CYS A 139 -6.48 14.23 -1.38
CA CYS A 139 -7.11 12.94 -1.55
C CYS A 139 -7.82 12.42 -0.28
N LEU A 140 -7.29 12.69 0.90
CA LEU A 140 -7.98 12.42 2.16
C LEU A 140 -9.24 13.28 2.29
N GLY A 141 -9.23 14.50 1.74
CA GLY A 141 -10.39 15.38 1.66
C GLY A 141 -11.53 14.81 0.81
N GLU A 142 -11.23 14.02 -0.23
CA GLU A 142 -12.20 13.37 -1.10
C GLU A 142 -12.88 12.15 -0.47
N LEU A 143 -12.30 11.60 0.60
CA LEU A 143 -12.91 10.50 1.33
C LEU A 143 -14.08 10.99 2.21
N THR A 144 -15.04 10.10 2.44
CA THR A 144 -16.05 10.35 3.48
C THR A 144 -15.38 10.55 4.84
N ALA A 145 -15.98 11.29 5.75
CA ALA A 145 -15.44 11.51 7.09
C ALA A 145 -15.17 10.16 7.82
N ALA A 146 -16.06 9.18 7.63
CA ALA A 146 -15.95 7.86 8.23
C ALA A 146 -14.77 7.06 7.63
N ASP A 147 -14.57 7.11 6.30
CA ASP A 147 -13.49 6.41 5.64
C ASP A 147 -12.12 7.04 5.95
N ARG A 148 -12.07 8.37 5.97
CA ARG A 148 -10.89 9.12 6.39
C ARG A 148 -10.47 8.74 7.81
N GLN A 149 -11.42 8.76 8.75
CA GLN A 149 -11.13 8.40 10.13
C GLN A 149 -10.68 6.94 10.26
N LEU A 150 -11.32 6.03 9.51
CA LEU A 150 -10.95 4.61 9.50
C LEU A 150 -9.49 4.42 9.04
N VAL A 151 -9.09 5.06 7.94
CA VAL A 151 -7.71 4.97 7.42
C VAL A 151 -6.73 5.51 8.44
N LEU A 152 -6.97 6.70 8.97
CA LEU A 152 -6.09 7.34 9.95
C LEU A 152 -5.95 6.47 11.21
N ASP A 153 -7.06 5.94 11.74
CA ASP A 153 -7.03 5.08 12.93
C ASP A 153 -6.35 3.73 12.66
N TYR A 154 -6.51 3.17 11.46
CA TYR A 154 -5.93 1.88 11.09
C TYR A 154 -4.42 1.92 10.95
N TYR A 155 -3.86 3.01 10.38
CA TYR A 155 -2.42 3.16 10.11
C TYR A 155 -1.67 4.02 11.14
N ARG A 156 -2.35 4.63 12.11
CA ARG A 156 -1.76 5.51 13.13
C ARG A 156 -0.89 4.79 14.17
N THR A 157 -0.84 3.48 14.16
CA THR A 157 -0.40 2.69 15.31
C THR A 157 1.06 2.30 15.22
N ASP A 158 1.78 2.40 16.35
CA ASP A 158 3.09 1.77 16.54
C ASP A 158 2.98 0.25 16.46
N ALA A 159 3.91 -0.38 15.75
CA ALA A 159 3.90 -1.80 15.42
C ALA A 159 3.64 -2.77 16.61
N THR A 160 4.01 -2.37 17.82
CA THR A 160 3.87 -3.17 19.05
C THR A 160 2.43 -3.30 19.56
N SER A 161 1.56 -2.34 19.27
CA SER A 161 0.16 -2.34 19.73
C SER A 161 -0.87 -2.47 18.59
N ALA A 162 -0.41 -2.55 17.34
CA ALA A 162 -1.25 -2.53 16.14
C ALA A 162 -2.37 -3.57 16.17
N LYS A 163 -2.07 -4.81 16.57
CA LYS A 163 -3.07 -5.88 16.61
C LYS A 163 -4.22 -5.60 17.60
N VAL A 164 -3.89 -5.10 18.78
CA VAL A 164 -4.87 -4.77 19.81
C VAL A 164 -5.75 -3.60 19.38
N GLN A 165 -5.13 -2.56 18.83
CA GLN A 165 -5.85 -1.37 18.39
C GLN A 165 -6.75 -1.64 17.18
N ARG A 166 -6.31 -2.46 16.22
CA ARG A 166 -7.16 -2.89 15.09
C ARG A 166 -8.34 -3.73 15.54
N LYS A 167 -8.16 -4.60 16.55
CA LYS A 167 -9.26 -5.34 17.14
C LYS A 167 -10.28 -4.40 17.80
N GLN A 168 -9.82 -3.45 18.60
CA GLN A 168 -10.67 -2.43 19.23
C GLN A 168 -11.37 -1.55 18.20
N LEU A 169 -10.67 -1.19 17.10
CA LEU A 169 -11.25 -0.43 16.00
C LEU A 169 -12.35 -1.21 15.29
N ALA A 170 -12.14 -2.51 15.05
CA ALA A 170 -13.14 -3.39 14.46
C ALA A 170 -14.38 -3.51 15.35
N GLU A 171 -14.20 -3.74 16.65
CA GLU A 171 -15.28 -3.79 17.63
C GLU A 171 -16.08 -2.45 17.68
N ARG A 172 -15.37 -1.32 17.70
CA ARG A 172 -16.00 0.01 17.71
C ARG A 172 -16.83 0.30 16.45
N LEU A 173 -16.40 -0.24 15.30
CA LEU A 173 -17.10 -0.06 14.02
C LEU A 173 -18.13 -1.15 13.73
N GLY A 174 -18.30 -2.15 14.62
CA GLY A 174 -19.18 -3.29 14.40
C GLY A 174 -18.74 -4.18 13.23
N LEU A 175 -17.43 -4.22 12.93
CA LEU A 175 -16.84 -4.99 11.84
C LEU A 175 -16.07 -6.18 12.38
N THR A 176 -15.94 -7.24 11.56
CA THR A 176 -14.93 -8.26 11.81
C THR A 176 -13.53 -7.71 11.52
N ALA A 177 -12.49 -8.31 12.11
CA ALA A 177 -11.11 -7.93 11.83
C ALA A 177 -10.78 -8.03 10.33
N ASN A 178 -11.32 -9.05 9.64
CA ASN A 178 -11.19 -9.24 8.20
C ASN A 178 -11.85 -8.11 7.41
N SER A 179 -13.11 -7.81 7.70
CA SER A 179 -13.84 -6.74 7.02
C SER A 179 -13.15 -5.39 7.20
N LEU A 180 -12.59 -5.14 8.40
CA LEU A 180 -11.81 -3.93 8.66
C LEU A 180 -10.53 -3.89 7.81
N ALA A 181 -9.77 -5.00 7.77
CA ALA A 181 -8.53 -5.08 7.01
C ALA A 181 -8.78 -4.89 5.50
N ILE A 182 -9.80 -5.54 4.97
CA ILE A 182 -10.22 -5.40 3.56
C ILE A 182 -10.63 -3.95 3.26
N ARG A 183 -11.41 -3.33 4.14
CA ARG A 183 -11.84 -1.94 3.94
C ARG A 183 -10.66 -0.97 4.00
N ALA A 184 -9.74 -1.14 4.96
CA ALA A 184 -8.53 -0.33 5.06
C ALA A 184 -7.63 -0.48 3.82
N TRP A 185 -7.47 -1.71 3.31
CA TRP A 185 -6.71 -1.99 2.09
C TRP A 185 -7.32 -1.26 0.87
N ARG A 186 -8.64 -1.38 0.64
CA ARG A 186 -9.33 -0.68 -0.46
C ARG A 186 -9.14 0.83 -0.39
N LEU A 187 -9.27 1.40 0.79
CA LEU A 187 -9.09 2.85 1.00
C LEU A 187 -7.65 3.28 0.74
N ARG A 188 -6.66 2.48 1.17
CA ARG A 188 -5.25 2.75 0.89
C ARG A 188 -4.98 2.76 -0.62
N HIS A 189 -5.43 1.74 -1.35
CA HIS A 189 -5.26 1.69 -2.80
C HIS A 189 -5.92 2.85 -3.53
N ARG A 190 -7.12 3.25 -3.08
CA ARG A 190 -7.80 4.43 -3.62
C ARG A 190 -6.97 5.70 -3.38
N LEU A 191 -6.40 5.86 -2.18
CA LEU A 191 -5.52 6.99 -1.86
C LEU A 191 -4.24 6.97 -2.68
N GLU A 192 -3.58 5.82 -2.82
CA GLU A 192 -2.37 5.67 -3.65
C GLU A 192 -2.62 6.10 -5.11
N SER A 193 -3.73 5.63 -5.69
CA SER A 193 -4.13 6.02 -7.05
C SER A 193 -4.41 7.52 -7.15
N CYS A 194 -5.14 8.08 -6.20
CA CYS A 194 -5.45 9.51 -6.16
C CYS A 194 -4.17 10.36 -6.03
N VAL A 195 -3.29 10.05 -5.09
CA VAL A 195 -2.03 10.78 -4.86
C VAL A 195 -1.14 10.75 -6.10
N ARG A 196 -1.03 9.60 -6.75
CA ARG A 196 -0.28 9.46 -8.00
C ARG A 196 -0.84 10.38 -9.08
N THR A 197 -2.14 10.32 -9.34
CA THR A 197 -2.80 11.15 -10.35
C THR A 197 -2.71 12.65 -10.02
N CYS A 198 -2.82 13.01 -8.74
CA CYS A 198 -2.63 14.39 -8.29
C CYS A 198 -1.20 14.86 -8.54
N GLY A 199 -0.18 14.04 -8.21
CA GLY A 199 1.22 14.35 -8.46
C GLY A 199 1.53 14.56 -9.95
N GLU A 200 1.07 13.65 -10.80
CA GLU A 200 1.23 13.75 -12.26
C GLU A 200 0.60 15.05 -12.81
N ARG A 201 -0.60 15.40 -12.36
CA ARG A 201 -1.31 16.61 -12.76
C ARG A 201 -0.57 17.89 -12.33
N ARG A 202 -0.01 17.93 -11.13
CA ARG A 202 0.74 19.10 -10.63
C ARG A 202 2.09 19.24 -11.30
N GLN A 203 2.79 18.13 -11.60
CA GLN A 203 4.05 18.16 -12.34
C GLN A 203 3.86 18.64 -13.80
N THR A 204 2.80 18.21 -14.47
CA THR A 204 2.50 18.69 -15.83
C THR A 204 2.14 20.18 -15.86
N ASN A 205 1.47 20.70 -14.86
CA ASN A 205 1.13 22.13 -14.77
C ASN A 205 2.35 23.00 -14.44
N ALA A 206 3.31 22.50 -13.68
CA ALA A 206 4.55 23.22 -13.37
C ALA A 206 5.47 23.37 -14.60
N GLY A 207 5.44 22.39 -15.53
CA GLY A 207 6.22 22.42 -16.76
C GLY A 207 5.68 23.34 -17.87
N PHE A 208 4.52 23.97 -17.69
CA PHE A 208 3.87 24.84 -18.71
C PHE A 208 4.03 26.34 -18.41
N VAL A 209 4.74 26.70 -17.35
CA VAL A 209 4.93 28.10 -16.89
C VAL A 209 6.38 28.57 -17.09
N SER A 210 7.15 27.93 -17.98
CA SER A 210 8.52 28.37 -18.34
C SER A 210 8.58 28.92 -19.74
#